data_bde31d5cdfc9bcab25ebab9aed0e9f75
#
_entry.id   bde31d5cdfc9bcab25ebab9aed0e9f75
#
_cell.length_a   1.000
_cell.length_b   1.000
_cell.length_c   1.000
_cell.angle_alpha   90.00
_cell.angle_beta   90.00
_cell.angle_gamma   90.00
#
_symmetry.space_group_name_H-M   'P 1'
#
loop_
_entity.id
_entity.type
_entity.pdbx_description
1 polymer ?
#
loop_
_entity_poly.entity_id
_entity_poly.type
_entity_poly.pdbx_seq_one_letter_code
_entity_poly.pdbx_strand_id
1 'polypeptide(L)'
;MSVPSKENISLTKEDLRQLHVSTSLYRWFLRYFPDGGTYSAIHSELIKQRRTQWIESFIQYIYLRHFSDASFAKQEQEVMENILFLLGNEQQQGVTLQRLPYHNTLPTSENIQFSTEWHQLILKSQQLSTDLALCGNNNIVAFSGDENSISNTGYSNQLMNTGFAGKVCNTGNQCRIGSLGGRSRICNSGNDVKIYASGNGVHIANSGMRNFITASQDRAKVTNTGDLAQINVTGNNSVAINTGDNCKVTVSGDDSICISTGDLHQFCLGKGGSAVIAYHDGNRTRFKIFYEGEDGIIAGVHYYLDENQHPVAHIKQNSTSVN
;
A
#
# COMPACT_ATOMS: atom_id res chain seq x y z
N MET A 1 -29.34 -6.88 -12.13
CA MET A 1 -28.62 -8.17 -11.85
C MET A 1 -27.28 -7.78 -11.28
N SER A 2 -27.09 -7.89 -9.97
CA SER A 2 -25.83 -7.60 -9.29
C SER A 2 -24.82 -8.70 -9.66
N VAL A 3 -23.71 -8.32 -10.27
CA VAL A 3 -22.56 -9.18 -10.49
C VAL A 3 -22.07 -9.62 -9.10
N PRO A 4 -21.91 -10.93 -8.82
CA PRO A 4 -21.35 -11.35 -7.56
C PRO A 4 -19.91 -10.83 -7.50
N SER A 5 -19.65 -9.92 -6.57
CA SER A 5 -18.30 -9.48 -6.26
C SER A 5 -17.51 -10.72 -5.83
N LYS A 6 -16.41 -11.03 -6.49
CA LYS A 6 -15.41 -11.96 -5.96
C LYS A 6 -14.89 -11.29 -4.68
N GLU A 7 -15.47 -11.65 -3.55
CA GLU A 7 -15.25 -10.96 -2.28
C GLU A 7 -13.82 -11.09 -1.75
N ASN A 8 -13.06 -12.10 -2.21
CA ASN A 8 -11.71 -12.34 -1.70
C ASN A 8 -10.69 -12.64 -2.81
N ILE A 9 -9.54 -11.98 -2.75
CA ILE A 9 -8.37 -12.33 -3.56
C ILE A 9 -7.86 -13.68 -3.06
N SER A 10 -7.82 -14.66 -3.94
CA SER A 10 -7.36 -16.01 -3.64
C SER A 10 -6.28 -16.43 -4.62
N LEU A 11 -5.33 -17.21 -4.15
CA LEU A 11 -4.28 -17.80 -4.96
C LEU A 11 -4.49 -19.31 -5.08
N THR A 12 -4.22 -19.80 -6.28
CA THR A 12 -4.26 -21.21 -6.64
C THR A 12 -2.86 -21.75 -6.91
N LYS A 13 -2.73 -23.05 -7.11
CA LYS A 13 -1.46 -23.67 -7.53
C LYS A 13 -1.00 -23.19 -8.91
N GLU A 14 -1.93 -22.81 -9.77
CA GLU A 14 -1.67 -22.26 -11.11
C GLU A 14 -1.04 -20.87 -11.01
N ASP A 15 -1.52 -20.03 -10.08
CA ASP A 15 -0.93 -18.71 -9.80
C ASP A 15 0.52 -18.85 -9.34
N LEU A 16 0.81 -19.81 -8.45
CA LEU A 16 2.18 -20.05 -7.99
C LEU A 16 3.12 -20.55 -9.09
N ARG A 17 2.62 -21.31 -10.05
CA ARG A 17 3.42 -21.71 -11.21
C ARG A 17 3.76 -20.51 -12.10
N GLN A 18 2.83 -19.60 -12.31
CA GLN A 18 3.06 -18.35 -13.06
C GLN A 18 4.05 -17.41 -12.35
N LEU A 19 4.09 -17.47 -11.03
CA LEU A 19 5.05 -16.72 -10.19
C LEU A 19 6.47 -17.24 -10.25
N HIS A 20 6.73 -18.39 -10.87
CA HIS A 20 8.03 -19.05 -10.88
C HIS A 20 8.67 -19.14 -9.47
N VAL A 21 7.86 -19.40 -8.46
CA VAL A 21 8.32 -19.51 -7.07
C VAL A 21 9.29 -20.68 -6.88
N SER A 22 10.12 -20.61 -5.85
CA SER A 22 11.04 -21.72 -5.52
C SER A 22 10.28 -23.03 -5.25
N THR A 23 10.89 -24.15 -5.56
CA THR A 23 10.31 -25.49 -5.31
C THR A 23 9.92 -25.69 -3.85
N SER A 24 10.67 -25.11 -2.91
CA SER A 24 10.39 -25.16 -1.47
C SER A 24 9.10 -24.42 -1.11
N LEU A 25 8.91 -23.21 -1.66
CA LEU A 25 7.69 -22.42 -1.47
C LEU A 25 6.49 -23.12 -2.11
N TYR A 26 6.63 -23.65 -3.32
CA TYR A 26 5.55 -24.36 -4.00
C TYR A 26 5.09 -25.61 -3.22
N ARG A 27 6.05 -26.43 -2.69
CA ARG A 27 5.73 -27.58 -1.86
C ARG A 27 5.06 -27.19 -0.55
N TRP A 28 5.52 -26.11 0.08
CA TRP A 28 4.89 -25.56 1.27
C TRP A 28 3.44 -25.14 1.00
N PHE A 29 3.21 -24.45 -0.09
CA PHE A 29 1.85 -24.01 -0.46
C PHE A 29 0.92 -25.22 -0.67
N LEU A 30 1.32 -26.21 -1.43
CA LEU A 30 0.51 -27.42 -1.64
C LEU A 30 0.19 -28.17 -0.34
N ARG A 31 1.07 -28.10 0.63
CA ARG A 31 0.86 -28.74 1.95
C ARG A 31 -0.19 -28.02 2.79
N TYR A 32 -0.17 -26.69 2.81
CA TYR A 32 -1.02 -25.87 3.69
C TYR A 32 -2.29 -25.37 3.00
N PHE A 33 -2.27 -25.24 1.69
CA PHE A 33 -3.34 -24.71 0.85
C PHE A 33 -3.54 -25.56 -0.42
N PRO A 34 -3.90 -26.86 -0.28
CA PRO A 34 -4.01 -27.79 -1.44
C PRO A 34 -5.07 -27.36 -2.44
N ASP A 35 -6.17 -26.76 -1.96
CA ASP A 35 -7.29 -26.25 -2.75
C ASP A 35 -7.19 -24.74 -3.07
N GLY A 36 -6.04 -24.12 -2.75
CA GLY A 36 -5.85 -22.68 -2.81
C GLY A 36 -6.15 -22.01 -1.47
N GLY A 37 -5.84 -20.73 -1.37
CA GLY A 37 -6.05 -19.95 -0.15
C GLY A 37 -6.24 -18.47 -0.43
N THR A 38 -6.90 -17.75 0.49
CA THR A 38 -7.02 -16.30 0.41
C THR A 38 -5.67 -15.64 0.66
N TYR A 39 -5.47 -14.46 0.08
CA TYR A 39 -4.25 -13.68 0.30
C TYR A 39 -3.95 -13.48 1.81
N SER A 40 -4.97 -13.10 2.57
CA SER A 40 -4.87 -12.91 4.02
C SER A 40 -4.46 -14.19 4.77
N ALA A 41 -5.07 -15.34 4.44
CA ALA A 41 -4.76 -16.62 5.10
C ALA A 41 -3.32 -17.09 4.80
N ILE A 42 -2.90 -16.99 3.54
CA ILE A 42 -1.54 -17.38 3.11
C ILE A 42 -0.50 -16.49 3.81
N HIS A 43 -0.72 -15.17 3.82
CA HIS A 43 0.17 -14.21 4.45
C HIS A 43 0.29 -14.47 5.96
N SER A 44 -0.82 -14.70 6.63
CA SER A 44 -0.87 -14.99 8.07
C SER A 44 -0.11 -16.27 8.41
N GLU A 45 -0.24 -17.33 7.61
CA GLU A 45 0.47 -18.58 7.84
C GLU A 45 2.00 -18.45 7.61
N LEU A 46 2.40 -17.63 6.62
CA LEU A 46 3.82 -17.32 6.40
C LEU A 46 4.44 -16.56 7.59
N ILE A 47 3.74 -15.58 8.15
CA ILE A 47 4.18 -14.85 9.35
C ILE A 47 4.29 -15.83 10.53
N LYS A 48 3.25 -16.61 10.80
CA LYS A 48 3.19 -17.57 11.89
C LYS A 48 4.35 -18.59 11.84
N GLN A 49 4.72 -19.03 10.64
CA GLN A 49 5.84 -19.96 10.43
C GLN A 49 7.18 -19.25 10.25
N ARG A 50 7.24 -17.92 10.43
CA ARG A 50 8.46 -17.11 10.26
C ARG A 50 9.12 -17.28 8.88
N ARG A 51 8.30 -17.46 7.82
CA ARG A 51 8.76 -17.60 6.42
C ARG A 51 8.74 -16.26 5.71
N THR A 52 9.27 -15.23 6.35
CA THR A 52 9.22 -13.84 5.88
C THR A 52 9.84 -13.64 4.50
N GLN A 53 10.89 -14.40 4.17
CA GLN A 53 11.55 -14.34 2.86
C GLN A 53 10.64 -14.74 1.68
N TRP A 54 9.54 -15.44 1.93
CA TRP A 54 8.59 -15.83 0.88
C TRP A 54 7.45 -14.83 0.71
N ILE A 55 7.22 -13.99 1.70
CA ILE A 55 6.10 -13.04 1.72
C ILE A 55 6.19 -12.07 0.54
N GLU A 56 7.40 -11.56 0.25
CA GLU A 56 7.59 -10.56 -0.80
C GLU A 56 7.12 -11.05 -2.18
N SER A 57 7.39 -12.31 -2.52
CA SER A 57 6.93 -12.88 -3.80
C SER A 57 5.41 -12.87 -3.93
N PHE A 58 4.68 -13.19 -2.85
CA PHE A 58 3.23 -13.14 -2.83
C PHE A 58 2.71 -11.71 -2.88
N ILE A 59 3.27 -10.81 -2.09
CA ILE A 59 2.87 -9.40 -2.07
C ILE A 59 3.05 -8.79 -3.46
N GLN A 60 4.20 -9.02 -4.10
CA GLN A 60 4.47 -8.48 -5.43
C GLN A 60 3.42 -8.93 -6.45
N TYR A 61 3.06 -10.21 -6.44
CA TYR A 61 2.05 -10.75 -7.34
C TYR A 61 0.67 -10.13 -7.11
N ILE A 62 0.24 -10.07 -5.84
CA ILE A 62 -1.06 -9.50 -5.46
C ILE A 62 -1.15 -8.03 -5.90
N TYR A 63 -0.12 -7.25 -5.62
CA TYR A 63 -0.11 -5.84 -6.01
C TYR A 63 -0.12 -5.65 -7.52
N LEU A 64 0.66 -6.41 -8.28
CA LEU A 64 0.69 -6.28 -9.74
C LEU A 64 -0.66 -6.65 -10.40
N ARG A 65 -1.39 -7.61 -9.85
CA ARG A 65 -2.63 -8.11 -10.45
C ARG A 65 -3.90 -7.49 -9.90
N HIS A 66 -3.93 -7.22 -8.60
CA HIS A 66 -5.16 -6.91 -7.87
C HIS A 66 -5.21 -5.50 -7.29
N PHE A 67 -4.16 -4.71 -7.43
CA PHE A 67 -4.09 -3.36 -6.84
C PHE A 67 -5.28 -2.47 -7.20
N SER A 68 -5.78 -2.57 -8.43
CA SER A 68 -6.93 -1.80 -8.93
C SER A 68 -8.30 -2.46 -8.66
N ASP A 69 -8.34 -3.61 -7.97
CA ASP A 69 -9.60 -4.29 -7.67
C ASP A 69 -10.28 -3.62 -6.48
N ALA A 70 -11.60 -3.45 -6.56
CA ALA A 70 -12.36 -2.76 -5.50
C ALA A 70 -12.22 -3.40 -4.10
N SER A 71 -11.97 -4.71 -4.04
CA SER A 71 -11.77 -5.44 -2.79
C SER A 71 -10.35 -5.36 -2.24
N PHE A 72 -9.37 -4.85 -3.03
CA PHE A 72 -7.96 -4.88 -2.66
C PHE A 72 -7.68 -4.13 -1.35
N ALA A 73 -8.16 -2.89 -1.23
CA ALA A 73 -7.91 -2.05 -0.05
C ALA A 73 -8.41 -2.71 1.25
N LYS A 74 -9.59 -3.35 1.20
CA LYS A 74 -10.16 -4.07 2.35
C LYS A 74 -9.31 -5.28 2.74
N GLN A 75 -8.86 -6.05 1.77
CA GLN A 75 -8.05 -7.24 2.03
C GLN A 75 -6.64 -6.89 2.50
N GLU A 76 -6.08 -5.80 1.99
CA GLU A 76 -4.79 -5.29 2.48
C GLU A 76 -4.90 -4.82 3.94
N GLN A 77 -6.01 -4.18 4.31
CA GLN A 77 -6.29 -3.85 5.71
C GLN A 77 -6.36 -5.10 6.58
N GLU A 78 -7.09 -6.12 6.15
CA GLU A 78 -7.20 -7.40 6.86
C GLU A 78 -5.84 -8.06 7.07
N VAL A 79 -4.99 -8.04 6.05
CA VAL A 79 -3.61 -8.56 6.16
C VAL A 79 -2.81 -7.79 7.21
N MET A 80 -2.90 -6.45 7.22
CA MET A 80 -2.20 -5.62 8.21
C MET A 80 -2.70 -5.88 9.63
N GLU A 81 -4.00 -5.99 9.84
CA GLU A 81 -4.61 -6.30 11.13
C GLU A 81 -4.19 -7.70 11.63
N ASN A 82 -4.13 -8.69 10.73
CA ASN A 82 -3.68 -10.03 11.06
C ASN A 82 -2.19 -10.06 11.46
N ILE A 83 -1.33 -9.28 10.83
CA ILE A 83 0.07 -9.15 11.26
C ILE A 83 0.13 -8.64 12.70
N LEU A 84 -0.61 -7.58 13.02
CA LEU A 84 -0.64 -7.01 14.36
C LEU A 84 -1.15 -8.03 15.40
N PHE A 85 -2.20 -8.76 15.07
CA PHE A 85 -2.77 -9.79 15.94
C PHE A 85 -1.78 -10.92 16.20
N LEU A 86 -1.13 -11.46 15.16
CA LEU A 86 -0.17 -12.54 15.28
C LEU A 86 1.06 -12.11 16.10
N LEU A 87 1.62 -10.95 15.79
CA LEU A 87 2.76 -10.42 16.51
C LEU A 87 2.39 -10.08 17.98
N GLY A 88 1.16 -9.56 18.23
CA GLY A 88 0.66 -9.27 19.58
C GLY A 88 0.53 -10.53 20.45
N ASN A 89 0.09 -11.64 19.88
CA ASN A 89 -0.05 -12.91 20.58
C ASN A 89 1.30 -13.56 20.88
N GLU A 90 2.29 -13.40 20.04
CA GLU A 90 3.66 -13.88 20.31
C GLU A 90 4.27 -13.21 21.55
N GLN A 91 3.95 -11.95 21.83
CA GLN A 91 4.37 -11.28 23.07
C GLN A 91 3.76 -11.90 24.33
N GLN A 92 2.53 -12.42 24.28
CA GLN A 92 1.89 -13.11 25.39
C GLN A 92 2.54 -14.48 25.67
N GLN A 93 3.21 -15.07 24.69
CA GLN A 93 3.95 -16.32 24.82
C GLN A 93 5.41 -16.15 25.25
N GLY A 94 5.81 -14.95 25.71
CA GLY A 94 7.16 -14.71 26.23
C GLY A 94 8.26 -14.56 25.19
N VAL A 95 7.93 -14.34 23.92
CA VAL A 95 8.89 -13.83 22.92
C VAL A 95 9.07 -12.35 23.16
N THR A 96 9.66 -12.07 24.28
CA THR A 96 10.12 -10.74 24.70
C THR A 96 11.14 -10.23 23.68
N LEU A 97 11.18 -8.93 23.48
CA LEU A 97 12.31 -8.12 23.02
C LEU A 97 13.65 -8.76 23.40
N GLN A 98 14.07 -9.84 22.74
CA GLN A 98 15.39 -10.38 22.97
C GLN A 98 16.37 -9.58 22.14
N ARG A 99 17.06 -8.71 22.88
CA ARG A 99 18.30 -8.02 22.61
C ARG A 99 18.20 -6.68 21.90
N LEU A 100 17.68 -5.68 22.59
CA LEU A 100 18.49 -4.48 22.70
C LEU A 100 19.55 -4.76 23.80
N PRO A 101 20.85 -4.75 23.49
CA PRO A 101 21.87 -4.84 24.53
C PRO A 101 21.89 -3.51 25.26
N TYR A 102 21.26 -3.35 26.35
CA TYR A 102 21.17 -2.20 27.24
C TYR A 102 19.76 -1.59 27.34
N HIS A 103 19.22 -1.78 28.49
CA HIS A 103 18.20 -1.12 29.29
C HIS A 103 16.90 -1.88 29.50
N ASN A 104 16.72 -2.31 30.74
CA ASN A 104 15.50 -2.91 31.30
C ASN A 104 14.40 -1.88 31.65
N THR A 105 14.56 -0.64 31.24
CA THR A 105 13.56 0.44 31.38
C THR A 105 13.66 1.32 30.16
N LEU A 106 12.59 1.39 29.35
CA LEU A 106 12.49 2.38 28.27
C LEU A 106 12.41 3.76 28.93
N PRO A 107 13.37 4.64 28.69
CA PRO A 107 13.32 6.01 29.19
C PRO A 107 12.20 6.82 28.54
N THR A 108 11.87 7.93 29.15
CA THR A 108 10.66 8.73 28.94
C THR A 108 10.62 9.61 27.69
N SER A 109 11.62 9.56 26.83
CA SER A 109 11.64 10.16 25.48
C SER A 109 12.82 9.58 24.73
N GLU A 110 12.62 8.58 23.83
CA GLU A 110 13.79 7.89 23.29
C GLU A 110 13.79 7.64 21.82
N ASN A 111 14.98 7.89 21.31
CA ASN A 111 15.42 7.42 20.01
C ASN A 111 15.87 5.97 20.13
N ILE A 112 15.13 5.06 19.53
CA ILE A 112 15.50 3.65 19.44
C ILE A 112 16.17 3.42 18.09
N GLN A 113 17.41 2.97 18.09
CA GLN A 113 18.12 2.59 16.87
C GLN A 113 18.22 1.07 16.75
N PHE A 114 17.84 0.57 15.58
CA PHE A 114 17.84 -0.87 15.29
C PHE A 114 18.54 -1.16 13.95
N SER A 115 19.60 -1.97 13.99
CA SER A 115 20.47 -2.22 12.82
C SER A 115 20.60 -3.70 12.43
N THR A 116 19.74 -4.56 12.96
CA THR A 116 19.81 -6.02 12.69
C THR A 116 18.93 -6.43 11.52
N GLU A 117 19.12 -7.66 11.02
CA GLU A 117 18.39 -8.21 9.88
C GLU A 117 17.48 -9.38 10.31
N TRP A 118 16.37 -9.60 9.57
CA TRP A 118 15.46 -10.74 9.72
C TRP A 118 14.78 -10.85 11.10
N HIS A 119 14.41 -9.74 11.70
CA HIS A 119 13.72 -9.73 12.99
C HIS A 119 12.27 -9.30 12.90
N GLN A 120 11.48 -9.84 13.81
CA GLN A 120 10.12 -9.40 14.07
C GLN A 120 10.15 -8.58 15.36
N LEU A 121 9.75 -7.32 15.26
CA LEU A 121 9.82 -6.37 16.37
C LEU A 121 8.47 -5.71 16.57
N ILE A 122 7.92 -5.85 17.79
CA ILE A 122 6.74 -5.11 18.19
C ILE A 122 7.15 -4.11 19.24
N LEU A 123 6.93 -2.86 18.94
CA LEU A 123 7.14 -1.79 19.89
C LEU A 123 5.79 -1.21 20.30
N LYS A 124 5.47 -1.33 21.57
CA LYS A 124 4.33 -0.66 22.19
C LYS A 124 4.88 0.49 23.03
N SER A 125 4.66 1.71 22.57
CA SER A 125 4.92 2.89 23.40
C SER A 125 3.62 3.28 24.08
N GLN A 126 3.63 3.37 25.41
CA GLN A 126 2.55 3.98 26.19
C GLN A 126 2.72 5.49 26.31
N GLN A 127 3.82 6.00 25.78
CA GLN A 127 4.18 7.42 25.82
C GLN A 127 3.99 8.05 24.44
N LEU A 128 3.67 9.32 24.43
CA LEU A 128 3.63 10.14 23.23
C LEU A 128 5.05 10.37 22.70
N SER A 129 5.19 10.36 21.36
CA SER A 129 6.40 10.87 20.70
C SER A 129 7.67 10.03 20.91
N THR A 130 7.62 8.75 20.57
CA THR A 130 8.82 7.88 20.51
C THR A 130 9.33 7.77 19.07
N ASP A 131 10.63 7.90 18.87
CA ASP A 131 11.29 7.80 17.57
C ASP A 131 12.01 6.45 17.41
N LEU A 132 11.78 5.77 16.31
CA LEU A 132 12.46 4.55 15.91
C LEU A 132 13.30 4.78 14.65
N ALA A 133 14.60 4.55 14.73
CA ALA A 133 15.48 4.49 13.56
C ALA A 133 15.80 3.03 13.21
N LEU A 134 15.50 2.61 11.98
CA LEU A 134 15.69 1.27 11.48
C LEU A 134 16.66 1.29 10.28
N CYS A 135 17.82 0.67 10.45
CA CYS A 135 18.86 0.60 9.41
C CYS A 135 19.05 -0.82 8.87
N GLY A 136 18.55 -1.85 9.56
CA GLY A 136 18.66 -3.26 9.13
C GLY A 136 17.63 -3.64 8.08
N ASN A 137 17.86 -4.76 7.40
CA ASN A 137 17.04 -5.24 6.29
C ASN A 137 16.11 -6.39 6.72
N ASN A 138 15.03 -6.59 5.93
CA ASN A 138 14.11 -7.73 6.06
C ASN A 138 13.44 -7.85 7.45
N ASN A 139 13.22 -6.74 8.11
CA ASN A 139 12.56 -6.71 9.40
C ASN A 139 11.06 -6.50 9.28
N ILE A 140 10.31 -7.02 10.26
CA ILE A 140 8.90 -6.73 10.45
C ILE A 140 8.77 -5.94 11.75
N VAL A 141 8.28 -4.72 11.64
CA VAL A 141 8.18 -3.79 12.77
C VAL A 141 6.73 -3.34 12.89
N ALA A 142 6.13 -3.55 14.05
CA ALA A 142 4.85 -2.98 14.41
C ALA A 142 5.04 -1.99 15.56
N PHE A 143 4.63 -0.75 15.35
CA PHE A 143 4.80 0.34 16.30
C PHE A 143 3.44 0.94 16.64
N SER A 144 3.08 0.89 17.90
CA SER A 144 1.82 1.44 18.43
C SER A 144 2.12 2.55 19.43
N GLY A 145 1.23 3.49 19.54
CA GLY A 145 1.35 4.69 20.37
C GLY A 145 1.18 5.93 19.50
N ASP A 146 0.64 6.98 20.09
CA ASP A 146 0.34 8.21 19.36
C ASP A 146 1.60 9.07 19.11
N GLU A 147 1.58 9.82 18.04
CA GLU A 147 2.64 10.76 17.64
C GLU A 147 4.04 10.14 17.47
N ASN A 148 4.13 8.83 17.33
CA ASN A 148 5.37 8.12 17.12
C ASN A 148 5.96 8.33 15.73
N SER A 149 7.28 8.17 15.62
CA SER A 149 7.99 8.31 14.36
C SER A 149 8.81 7.06 14.04
N ILE A 150 8.75 6.60 12.79
CA ILE A 150 9.60 5.54 12.24
C ILE A 150 10.44 6.13 11.12
N SER A 151 11.76 6.05 11.24
CA SER A 151 12.71 6.38 10.19
C SER A 151 13.38 5.12 9.69
N ASN A 152 13.22 4.78 8.41
CA ASN A 152 13.77 3.56 7.82
C ASN A 152 14.71 3.86 6.66
N THR A 153 15.90 3.27 6.70
CA THR A 153 16.86 3.27 5.60
C THR A 153 17.13 1.87 5.07
N GLY A 154 16.67 0.84 5.79
CA GLY A 154 16.87 -0.56 5.44
C GLY A 154 15.96 -1.03 4.31
N TYR A 155 16.40 -2.06 3.63
CA TYR A 155 15.76 -2.67 2.47
C TYR A 155 14.77 -3.77 2.89
N SER A 156 13.68 -3.95 2.12
CA SER A 156 12.67 -5.01 2.31
C SER A 156 12.06 -5.08 3.72
N ASN A 157 11.95 -3.95 4.40
CA ASN A 157 11.32 -3.91 5.72
C ASN A 157 9.78 -3.78 5.59
N GLN A 158 9.07 -4.43 6.52
CA GLN A 158 7.64 -4.25 6.71
C GLN A 158 7.42 -3.38 7.95
N LEU A 159 6.89 -2.19 7.75
CA LEU A 159 6.72 -1.18 8.79
C LEU A 159 5.24 -0.94 9.03
N MET A 160 4.79 -1.06 10.26
CA MET A 160 3.40 -0.84 10.63
C MET A 160 3.30 0.18 11.75
N ASN A 161 2.59 1.27 11.50
CA ASN A 161 2.25 2.25 12.51
C ASN A 161 0.75 2.27 12.75
N THR A 162 0.33 2.09 14.00
CA THR A 162 -1.10 2.06 14.37
C THR A 162 -1.52 3.25 15.20
N GLY A 163 -0.57 4.07 15.65
CA GLY A 163 -0.84 5.24 16.48
C GLY A 163 -1.43 6.41 15.70
N PHE A 164 -2.21 7.23 16.39
CA PHE A 164 -2.74 8.48 15.85
C PHE A 164 -1.60 9.50 15.64
N ALA A 165 -1.68 10.27 14.56
CA ALA A 165 -0.69 11.28 14.18
C ALA A 165 0.76 10.74 14.03
N GLY A 166 0.92 9.43 13.80
CA GLY A 166 2.21 8.81 13.62
C GLY A 166 2.91 9.26 12.33
N LYS A 167 4.24 9.18 12.32
CA LYS A 167 5.08 9.56 11.17
C LYS A 167 5.89 8.37 10.70
N VAL A 168 5.97 8.16 9.38
CA VAL A 168 6.86 7.15 8.78
C VAL A 168 7.67 7.82 7.68
N CYS A 169 8.99 7.84 7.83
CA CYS A 169 9.93 8.31 6.82
C CYS A 169 10.72 7.11 6.30
N ASN A 170 10.62 6.83 5.00
CA ASN A 170 11.27 5.69 4.38
C ASN A 170 12.14 6.11 3.20
N THR A 171 13.39 5.67 3.21
CA THR A 171 14.31 5.78 2.08
C THR A 171 14.73 4.41 1.54
N GLY A 172 14.39 3.34 2.26
CA GLY A 172 14.69 1.97 1.85
C GLY A 172 13.81 1.50 0.69
N ASN A 173 14.39 0.74 -0.22
CA ASN A 173 13.67 0.16 -1.36
C ASN A 173 12.93 -1.12 -0.97
N GLN A 174 11.90 -1.49 -1.77
CA GLN A 174 11.11 -2.71 -1.65
C GLN A 174 10.45 -2.88 -0.27
N CYS A 175 10.26 -1.79 0.45
CA CYS A 175 9.60 -1.82 1.74
C CYS A 175 8.07 -1.89 1.61
N ARG A 176 7.42 -2.33 2.67
CA ARG A 176 5.98 -2.26 2.83
C ARG A 176 5.64 -1.41 4.06
N ILE A 177 4.80 -0.43 3.86
CA ILE A 177 4.44 0.54 4.91
C ILE A 177 2.95 0.48 5.13
N GLY A 178 2.53 0.12 6.34
CA GLY A 178 1.15 0.17 6.81
C GLY A 178 0.98 1.30 7.82
N SER A 179 -0.04 2.15 7.64
CA SER A 179 -0.44 3.13 8.63
C SER A 179 -1.93 3.05 8.86
N LEU A 180 -2.33 2.60 10.05
CA LEU A 180 -3.73 2.43 10.42
C LEU A 180 -4.27 3.59 11.25
N GLY A 181 -3.38 4.39 11.86
CA GLY A 181 -3.74 5.54 12.68
C GLY A 181 -4.18 6.76 11.86
N GLY A 182 -5.19 7.49 12.36
CA GLY A 182 -5.64 8.73 11.74
C GLY A 182 -4.58 9.84 11.80
N ARG A 183 -4.67 10.81 10.88
CA ARG A 183 -3.75 11.98 10.75
C ARG A 183 -2.27 11.62 10.61
N SER A 184 -1.96 10.39 10.26
CA SER A 184 -0.60 9.95 10.07
C SER A 184 0.05 10.59 8.83
N ARG A 185 1.37 10.68 8.84
CA ARG A 185 2.18 11.22 7.74
C ARG A 185 3.17 10.18 7.27
N ILE A 186 3.21 9.93 5.97
CA ILE A 186 4.14 9.01 5.35
C ILE A 186 4.95 9.77 4.31
N CYS A 187 6.27 9.77 4.46
CA CYS A 187 7.22 10.30 3.48
C CYS A 187 8.03 9.13 2.93
N ASN A 188 8.01 8.93 1.62
CA ASN A 188 8.73 7.85 0.97
C ASN A 188 9.58 8.36 -0.19
N SER A 189 10.85 7.99 -0.22
CA SER A 189 11.74 8.16 -1.37
C SER A 189 12.31 6.83 -1.88
N GLY A 190 12.00 5.72 -1.22
CA GLY A 190 12.38 4.38 -1.68
C GLY A 190 11.58 3.94 -2.91
N ASN A 191 12.22 3.13 -3.75
CA ASN A 191 11.60 2.56 -4.95
C ASN A 191 10.95 1.21 -4.65
N ASP A 192 9.95 0.81 -5.48
CA ASP A 192 9.24 -0.46 -5.37
C ASP A 192 8.54 -0.64 -4.00
N VAL A 193 8.17 0.46 -3.36
CA VAL A 193 7.55 0.48 -2.04
C VAL A 193 6.04 0.34 -2.15
N LYS A 194 5.44 -0.39 -1.22
CA LYS A 194 4.00 -0.57 -1.09
C LYS A 194 3.52 0.16 0.14
N ILE A 195 2.69 1.19 -0.05
CA ILE A 195 2.14 2.03 1.02
C ILE A 195 0.64 1.78 1.12
N TYR A 196 0.20 1.39 2.30
CA TYR A 196 -1.21 1.26 2.66
C TYR A 196 -1.53 2.14 3.87
N ALA A 197 -2.48 3.04 3.72
CA ALA A 197 -2.95 3.90 4.80
C ALA A 197 -4.47 3.82 4.94
N SER A 198 -4.95 3.40 6.11
CA SER A 198 -6.38 3.30 6.44
C SER A 198 -6.82 4.25 7.55
N GLY A 199 -5.97 5.18 7.94
CA GLY A 199 -6.35 6.23 8.88
C GLY A 199 -7.08 7.39 8.21
N ASN A 200 -8.01 8.02 8.91
CA ASN A 200 -8.69 9.22 8.41
C ASN A 200 -7.73 10.41 8.38
N GLY A 201 -7.75 11.19 7.31
CA GLY A 201 -6.92 12.39 7.18
C GLY A 201 -5.40 12.12 7.07
N VAL A 202 -5.00 10.99 6.49
CA VAL A 202 -3.57 10.68 6.27
C VAL A 202 -2.99 11.55 5.18
N HIS A 203 -1.69 11.87 5.32
CA HIS A 203 -0.91 12.57 4.32
C HIS A 203 0.23 11.67 3.85
N ILE A 204 0.29 11.41 2.54
CA ILE A 204 1.34 10.60 1.91
C ILE A 204 2.09 11.47 0.92
N ALA A 205 3.41 11.57 1.07
CA ALA A 205 4.31 12.18 0.12
C ALA A 205 5.28 11.12 -0.43
N ASN A 206 5.25 10.90 -1.74
CA ASN A 206 6.08 9.92 -2.41
C ASN A 206 6.93 10.55 -3.51
N SER A 207 8.22 10.24 -3.52
CA SER A 207 9.14 10.61 -4.58
C SER A 207 9.87 9.41 -5.22
N GLY A 208 9.72 8.23 -4.66
CA GLY A 208 10.30 7.01 -5.23
C GLY A 208 9.51 6.49 -6.43
N MET A 209 10.14 5.70 -7.27
CA MET A 209 9.58 5.15 -8.50
C MET A 209 8.92 3.79 -8.29
N ARG A 210 7.97 3.43 -9.18
CA ARG A 210 7.26 2.14 -9.22
C ARG A 210 6.56 1.77 -7.90
N ASN A 211 6.06 2.78 -7.21
CA ASN A 211 5.41 2.59 -5.92
C ASN A 211 3.90 2.33 -6.07
N PHE A 212 3.37 1.54 -5.14
CA PHE A 212 1.95 1.32 -4.98
C PHE A 212 1.47 2.07 -3.74
N ILE A 213 0.50 2.96 -3.89
CA ILE A 213 0.03 3.83 -2.82
C ILE A 213 -1.48 3.69 -2.67
N THR A 214 -1.94 3.23 -1.53
CA THR A 214 -3.36 3.14 -1.20
C THR A 214 -3.70 4.00 0.01
N ALA A 215 -4.73 4.83 -0.11
CA ALA A 215 -5.35 5.56 0.99
C ALA A 215 -6.85 5.27 1.00
N SER A 216 -7.33 4.54 2.03
CA SER A 216 -8.66 3.94 2.01
C SER A 216 -9.71 4.66 2.86
N GLN A 217 -9.33 5.67 3.63
CA GLN A 217 -10.25 6.44 4.48
C GLN A 217 -10.31 7.91 4.05
N ASP A 218 -11.34 8.60 4.54
CA ASP A 218 -11.69 9.94 4.14
C ASP A 218 -10.60 10.99 4.41
N ARG A 219 -10.64 12.08 3.62
CA ARG A 219 -9.77 13.25 3.75
C ARG A 219 -8.28 12.95 3.61
N ALA A 220 -7.96 11.88 2.88
CA ALA A 220 -6.57 11.56 2.56
C ALA A 220 -5.98 12.58 1.59
N LYS A 221 -4.69 12.87 1.75
CA LYS A 221 -3.91 13.69 0.81
C LYS A 221 -2.71 12.88 0.34
N VAL A 222 -2.67 12.59 -0.94
CA VAL A 222 -1.57 11.84 -1.57
C VAL A 222 -0.88 12.77 -2.56
N THR A 223 0.42 12.96 -2.39
CA THR A 223 1.27 13.69 -3.34
C THR A 223 2.34 12.73 -3.85
N ASN A 224 2.43 12.60 -5.17
CA ASN A 224 3.40 11.76 -5.84
C ASN A 224 4.22 12.56 -6.84
N THR A 225 5.53 12.43 -6.79
CA THR A 225 6.48 12.98 -7.76
C THR A 225 7.30 11.89 -8.45
N GLY A 226 7.17 10.63 -8.01
CA GLY A 226 7.88 9.49 -8.60
C GLY A 226 7.13 8.90 -9.79
N ASP A 227 7.89 8.43 -10.77
CA ASP A 227 7.35 7.83 -12.00
C ASP A 227 6.83 6.41 -11.80
N LEU A 228 5.98 5.96 -12.73
CA LEU A 228 5.44 4.59 -12.77
C LEU A 228 4.66 4.21 -11.50
N ALA A 229 4.16 5.18 -10.75
CA ALA A 229 3.41 4.93 -9.54
C ALA A 229 1.96 4.50 -9.86
N GLN A 230 1.42 3.65 -9.00
CA GLN A 230 -0.01 3.33 -8.99
C GLN A 230 -0.62 3.85 -7.69
N ILE A 231 -1.58 4.76 -7.83
CA ILE A 231 -2.21 5.46 -6.70
C ILE A 231 -3.68 5.08 -6.66
N ASN A 232 -4.14 4.63 -5.51
CA ASN A 232 -5.53 4.26 -5.26
C ASN A 232 -6.05 4.96 -4.00
N VAL A 233 -6.92 5.93 -4.19
CA VAL A 233 -7.56 6.70 -3.12
C VAL A 233 -9.05 6.41 -3.13
N THR A 234 -9.53 5.68 -2.13
CA THR A 234 -10.93 5.23 -2.05
C THR A 234 -11.75 5.97 -0.98
N GLY A 235 -11.10 6.77 -0.14
CA GLY A 235 -11.77 7.59 0.86
C GLY A 235 -12.38 8.86 0.26
N ASN A 236 -13.51 9.29 0.81
CA ASN A 236 -14.24 10.47 0.36
C ASN A 236 -13.53 11.78 0.71
N ASN A 237 -13.84 12.85 -0.03
CA ASN A 237 -13.27 14.18 0.21
C ASN A 237 -11.73 14.18 0.22
N SER A 238 -11.13 13.34 -0.60
CA SER A 238 -9.69 13.11 -0.66
C SER A 238 -9.06 13.80 -1.87
N VAL A 239 -7.75 14.01 -1.82
CA VAL A 239 -7.01 14.66 -2.91
C VAL A 239 -5.79 13.82 -3.28
N ALA A 240 -5.65 13.50 -4.57
CA ALA A 240 -4.45 12.93 -5.15
C ALA A 240 -3.79 13.93 -6.10
N ILE A 241 -2.52 14.23 -5.87
CA ILE A 241 -1.70 15.10 -6.72
C ILE A 241 -0.55 14.26 -7.28
N ASN A 242 -0.44 14.21 -8.60
CA ASN A 242 0.62 13.50 -9.30
C ASN A 242 1.41 14.43 -10.22
N THR A 243 2.73 14.37 -10.13
CA THR A 243 3.64 15.06 -11.06
C THR A 243 4.62 14.09 -11.72
N GLY A 244 4.61 12.81 -11.30
CA GLY A 244 5.41 11.75 -11.92
C GLY A 244 4.79 11.27 -13.24
N ASP A 245 5.62 10.75 -14.12
CA ASP A 245 5.22 10.27 -15.44
C ASP A 245 4.81 8.79 -15.43
N ASN A 246 3.99 8.40 -16.41
CA ASN A 246 3.48 7.03 -16.61
C ASN A 246 2.74 6.49 -15.37
N CYS A 247 2.06 7.35 -14.64
CA CYS A 247 1.34 6.98 -13.44
C CYS A 247 -0.12 6.56 -13.73
N LYS A 248 -0.67 5.73 -12.84
CA LYS A 248 -2.10 5.39 -12.80
C LYS A 248 -2.69 5.95 -11.53
N VAL A 249 -3.73 6.79 -11.65
CA VAL A 249 -4.35 7.44 -10.50
C VAL A 249 -5.83 7.10 -10.45
N THR A 250 -6.23 6.35 -9.44
CA THR A 250 -7.62 6.03 -9.14
C THR A 250 -8.03 6.82 -7.90
N VAL A 251 -9.05 7.65 -8.05
CA VAL A 251 -9.64 8.43 -6.96
C VAL A 251 -11.13 8.13 -6.95
N SER A 252 -11.50 7.00 -6.35
CA SER A 252 -12.87 6.48 -6.38
C SER A 252 -13.74 6.88 -5.19
N GLY A 253 -13.19 7.62 -4.23
CA GLY A 253 -13.96 8.22 -3.15
C GLY A 253 -14.86 9.34 -3.64
N ASP A 254 -16.03 9.51 -3.04
CA ASP A 254 -16.98 10.56 -3.38
C ASP A 254 -16.39 11.96 -3.09
N ASP A 255 -16.77 12.95 -3.90
CA ASP A 255 -16.33 14.36 -3.78
C ASP A 255 -14.81 14.54 -3.70
N SER A 256 -14.06 13.68 -4.38
CA SER A 256 -12.59 13.65 -4.32
C SER A 256 -11.97 14.25 -5.59
N ILE A 257 -10.72 14.71 -5.47
CA ILE A 257 -10.03 15.46 -6.51
C ILE A 257 -8.76 14.74 -6.96
N CYS A 258 -8.60 14.61 -8.29
CA CYS A 258 -7.39 14.15 -8.95
C CYS A 258 -6.70 15.31 -9.67
N ILE A 259 -5.43 15.57 -9.39
CA ILE A 259 -4.63 16.57 -10.12
C ILE A 259 -3.40 15.87 -10.68
N SER A 260 -3.16 15.95 -12.00
CA SER A 260 -1.95 15.41 -12.60
C SER A 260 -1.31 16.42 -13.55
N THR A 261 -0.02 16.69 -13.33
CA THR A 261 0.81 17.48 -14.23
C THR A 261 1.86 16.65 -14.95
N GLY A 262 2.13 15.43 -14.45
CA GLY A 262 2.91 14.43 -15.17
C GLY A 262 2.06 13.64 -16.17
N ASP A 263 2.71 12.87 -17.02
CA ASP A 263 2.03 12.00 -17.99
C ASP A 263 1.18 10.95 -17.26
N LEU A 264 -0.13 11.00 -17.49
CA LEU A 264 -1.09 10.17 -16.79
C LEU A 264 -1.59 9.05 -17.70
N HIS A 265 -1.13 7.83 -17.42
CA HIS A 265 -1.53 6.67 -18.19
C HIS A 265 -3.03 6.32 -18.01
N GLN A 266 -3.57 6.52 -16.81
CA GLN A 266 -4.96 6.19 -16.50
C GLN A 266 -5.46 6.96 -15.29
N PHE A 267 -6.75 7.38 -15.32
CA PHE A 267 -7.45 7.96 -14.16
C PHE A 267 -8.83 7.34 -13.97
N CYS A 268 -9.36 7.47 -12.76
CA CYS A 268 -10.73 7.08 -12.40
C CYS A 268 -11.24 8.03 -11.33
N LEU A 269 -12.51 8.39 -11.41
CA LEU A 269 -13.16 9.29 -10.45
C LEU A 269 -14.28 8.55 -9.69
N GLY A 270 -14.54 8.96 -8.45
CA GLY A 270 -15.73 8.63 -7.68
C GLY A 270 -16.89 9.58 -8.01
N LYS A 271 -18.02 9.35 -7.36
CA LYS A 271 -19.23 10.19 -7.53
C LYS A 271 -18.95 11.62 -7.05
N GLY A 272 -19.37 12.62 -7.85
CA GLY A 272 -19.08 14.04 -7.58
C GLY A 272 -17.60 14.40 -7.71
N GLY A 273 -16.75 13.47 -8.16
CA GLY A 273 -15.31 13.66 -8.28
C GLY A 273 -14.92 14.55 -9.46
N SER A 274 -13.74 15.18 -9.36
CA SER A 274 -13.18 16.01 -10.43
C SER A 274 -11.71 15.68 -10.69
N ALA A 275 -11.25 15.91 -11.94
CA ALA A 275 -9.85 15.77 -12.32
C ALA A 275 -9.35 17.01 -13.05
N VAL A 276 -8.09 17.39 -12.79
CA VAL A 276 -7.34 18.39 -13.56
C VAL A 276 -6.10 17.69 -14.12
N ILE A 277 -6.03 17.56 -15.45
CA ILE A 277 -4.96 16.82 -16.13
C ILE A 277 -4.23 17.76 -17.09
N ALA A 278 -2.91 17.84 -16.95
CA ALA A 278 -2.06 18.57 -17.86
C ALA A 278 -1.79 17.73 -19.13
N TYR A 279 -1.69 18.42 -20.26
CA TYR A 279 -1.26 17.85 -21.54
C TYR A 279 -0.46 18.88 -22.33
N HIS A 280 0.33 18.46 -23.31
CA HIS A 280 1.08 19.34 -24.18
C HIS A 280 0.38 19.47 -25.54
N ASP A 281 0.05 20.72 -25.96
CA ASP A 281 -0.66 20.99 -27.23
C ASP A 281 0.26 21.16 -28.45
N GLY A 282 1.54 20.77 -28.30
CA GLY A 282 2.59 20.99 -29.29
C GLY A 282 3.37 22.31 -29.09
N ASN A 283 2.79 23.26 -28.34
CA ASN A 283 3.39 24.58 -28.10
C ASN A 283 3.61 24.87 -26.61
N ARG A 284 2.66 24.44 -25.75
CA ARG A 284 2.72 24.70 -24.31
C ARG A 284 1.95 23.62 -23.53
N THR A 285 2.19 23.56 -22.23
CA THR A 285 1.35 22.80 -21.31
C THR A 285 0.01 23.48 -21.14
N ARG A 286 -1.06 22.73 -21.25
CA ARG A 286 -2.44 23.11 -20.99
C ARG A 286 -3.06 22.20 -19.94
N PHE A 287 -4.21 22.62 -19.40
CA PHE A 287 -4.98 21.82 -18.46
C PHE A 287 -6.37 21.54 -19.01
N LYS A 288 -6.82 20.31 -18.83
CA LYS A 288 -8.19 19.90 -19.07
C LYS A 288 -8.82 19.49 -17.75
N ILE A 289 -10.07 19.92 -17.55
CA ILE A 289 -10.81 19.64 -16.33
C ILE A 289 -11.93 18.68 -16.69
N PHE A 290 -12.10 17.66 -15.87
CA PHE A 290 -13.15 16.65 -16.01
C PHE A 290 -13.96 16.57 -14.73
N TYR A 291 -15.25 16.38 -14.87
CA TYR A 291 -16.19 16.18 -13.78
C TYR A 291 -16.92 14.86 -13.97
N GLU A 292 -17.08 14.09 -12.91
CA GLU A 292 -17.96 12.92 -12.94
C GLU A 292 -19.39 13.37 -13.25
N GLY A 293 -20.09 12.63 -14.13
CA GLY A 293 -21.41 12.97 -14.67
C GLY A 293 -21.39 13.88 -15.91
N GLU A 294 -20.24 14.44 -16.30
CA GLU A 294 -20.07 15.27 -17.49
C GLU A 294 -19.14 14.59 -18.51
N ASP A 295 -19.23 14.97 -19.79
CA ASP A 295 -18.38 14.49 -20.91
C ASP A 295 -18.27 12.95 -21.00
N GLY A 296 -19.28 12.21 -20.52
CA GLY A 296 -19.30 10.74 -20.53
C GLY A 296 -18.44 10.10 -19.43
N ILE A 297 -17.94 10.88 -18.46
CA ILE A 297 -17.23 10.37 -17.29
C ILE A 297 -18.22 9.78 -16.28
N ILE A 298 -18.07 8.49 -15.99
CA ILE A 298 -18.90 7.73 -15.06
C ILE A 298 -18.06 7.30 -13.84
N ALA A 299 -18.61 7.43 -12.65
CA ALA A 299 -17.95 7.01 -11.41
C ALA A 299 -17.51 5.55 -11.47
N GLY A 300 -16.27 5.28 -11.02
CA GLY A 300 -15.69 3.94 -10.95
C GLY A 300 -15.19 3.38 -12.30
N VAL A 301 -15.33 4.13 -13.38
CA VAL A 301 -14.80 3.75 -14.69
C VAL A 301 -13.41 4.35 -14.88
N HIS A 302 -12.49 3.53 -15.40
CA HIS A 302 -11.14 3.96 -15.73
C HIS A 302 -11.08 4.57 -17.13
N TYR A 303 -10.40 5.70 -17.25
CA TYR A 303 -10.22 6.43 -18.50
C TYR A 303 -8.74 6.68 -18.79
N TYR A 304 -8.39 6.74 -20.07
CA TYR A 304 -7.18 7.38 -20.59
C TYR A 304 -7.55 8.50 -21.54
N LEU A 305 -6.63 9.40 -21.84
CA LEU A 305 -6.85 10.46 -22.83
C LEU A 305 -6.32 10.01 -24.19
N ASP A 306 -7.16 10.16 -25.23
CA ASP A 306 -6.73 9.94 -26.62
C ASP A 306 -5.82 11.09 -27.11
N GLU A 307 -5.37 11.01 -28.37
CA GLU A 307 -4.53 12.04 -29.00
C GLU A 307 -5.21 13.42 -29.05
N ASN A 308 -6.55 13.47 -29.02
CA ASN A 308 -7.35 14.69 -29.01
C ASN A 308 -7.73 15.14 -27.59
N GLN A 309 -7.18 14.48 -26.58
CA GLN A 309 -7.45 14.72 -25.16
C GLN A 309 -8.90 14.43 -24.76
N HIS A 310 -9.59 13.52 -25.45
CA HIS A 310 -10.90 13.03 -25.04
C HIS A 310 -10.75 11.83 -24.11
N PRO A 311 -11.61 11.72 -23.08
CA PRO A 311 -11.58 10.57 -22.17
C PRO A 311 -12.15 9.35 -22.89
N VAL A 312 -11.36 8.28 -22.92
CA VAL A 312 -11.75 6.99 -23.49
C VAL A 312 -11.80 5.96 -22.37
N ALA A 313 -12.94 5.28 -22.21
CA ALA A 313 -13.10 4.27 -21.20
C ALA A 313 -12.18 3.08 -21.44
N HIS A 314 -11.42 2.70 -20.42
CA HIS A 314 -10.58 1.49 -20.44
C HIS A 314 -11.44 0.26 -20.13
N ILE A 315 -11.92 -0.41 -21.18
CA ILE A 315 -12.69 -1.66 -21.05
C ILE A 315 -11.69 -2.77 -20.72
N LYS A 316 -11.72 -3.30 -19.48
CA LYS A 316 -11.02 -4.56 -19.18
C LYS A 316 -11.55 -5.62 -20.13
N GLN A 317 -10.78 -6.05 -21.11
CA GLN A 317 -11.10 -7.26 -21.88
C GLN A 317 -11.07 -8.42 -20.90
N ASN A 318 -12.24 -8.92 -20.50
CA ASN A 318 -12.34 -10.23 -19.90
C ASN A 318 -11.80 -11.21 -20.93
N SER A 319 -10.58 -11.68 -20.73
CA SER A 319 -10.06 -12.83 -21.47
C SER A 319 -10.89 -14.05 -21.06
N THR A 320 -12.07 -14.19 -21.62
CA THR A 320 -12.73 -15.49 -21.79
C THR A 320 -11.87 -16.22 -22.81
N SER A 321 -10.92 -17.01 -22.34
CA SER A 321 -10.34 -18.07 -23.14
C SER A 321 -11.49 -19.03 -23.49
N VAL A 322 -12.00 -18.87 -24.70
CA VAL A 322 -12.79 -19.91 -25.37
C VAL A 322 -11.77 -20.93 -25.87
N ASN A 323 -11.95 -22.14 -25.39
CA ASN A 323 -11.38 -23.45 -25.77
C ASN A 323 -10.01 -23.79 -25.21
#